data_f98fee582d748fba8af11331d4a79c4f
#
_entry.id   f98fee582d748fba8af11331d4a79c4f
#
_cell.length_a   1.000
_cell.length_b   1.000
_cell.length_c   1.000
_cell.angle_alpha   90.00
_cell.angle_beta   90.00
_cell.angle_gamma   90.00
#
_symmetry.space_group_name_H-M   'P 1'
#
loop_
_entity.id
_entity.type
_entity.pdbx_description
1 polymer ?
#
loop_
_entity_poly.entity_id
_entity_poly.type
_entity_poly.pdbx_seq_one_letter_code
_entity_poly.pdbx_strand_id
1 'polypeptide(L)'
;MIFPDGTEALRDITLSIDKGEFVTIVGPSGCGKSTLLRIASGLLEPTAGSVEVDRDRLGYVFQDATLLPWRTVRQNVELFAELHGFDSGERRSLSTAAIELVGLTGFENHYPKSLSGGMKMRTSLARTLTLKPPLFLFDEPFGAVDEITREHLNEETQRLFQS
;
A
#
# COMPACT_ATOMS: atom_id res chain seq x y z
N MET A 1 6.88 19.55 9.76
CA MET A 1 6.32 19.75 8.41
C MET A 1 5.27 20.85 8.47
N ILE A 2 5.50 21.93 7.75
CA ILE A 2 4.59 23.08 7.65
C ILE A 2 4.24 23.23 6.17
N PHE A 3 2.95 23.26 5.84
CA PHE A 3 2.48 23.48 4.47
C PHE A 3 2.59 24.97 4.05
N PRO A 4 2.53 25.29 2.74
CA PRO A 4 2.64 26.69 2.27
C PRO A 4 1.56 27.64 2.79
N ASP A 5 0.41 27.13 3.21
CA ASP A 5 -0.68 27.87 3.83
C ASP A 5 -0.47 28.14 5.33
N GLY A 6 0.68 27.72 5.88
CA GLY A 6 1.02 27.85 7.30
C GLY A 6 0.50 26.73 8.20
N THR A 7 -0.22 25.73 7.65
CA THR A 7 -0.71 24.59 8.43
C THR A 7 0.47 23.73 8.91
N GLU A 8 0.61 23.57 10.22
CA GLU A 8 1.60 22.68 10.81
C GLU A 8 1.02 21.28 10.98
N ALA A 9 1.46 20.35 10.14
CA ALA A 9 0.98 18.96 10.14
C ALA A 9 1.80 18.02 11.03
N LEU A 10 3.11 18.26 11.18
CA LEU A 10 4.01 17.45 11.99
C LEU A 10 5.03 18.33 12.69
N ARG A 11 5.28 18.08 13.98
CA ARG A 11 6.28 18.76 14.79
C ARG A 11 7.12 17.75 15.55
N ASP A 12 8.43 17.88 15.49
CA ASP A 12 9.42 17.15 16.32
C ASP A 12 9.18 15.62 16.33
N ILE A 13 8.92 15.04 15.16
CA ILE A 13 8.77 13.60 15.02
C ILE A 13 10.16 12.96 14.90
N THR A 14 10.45 12.04 15.81
CA THR A 14 11.61 11.13 15.71
C THR A 14 11.10 9.71 15.80
N LEU A 15 11.31 8.91 14.76
CA LEU A 15 10.83 7.54 14.65
C LEU A 15 11.91 6.69 14.00
N SER A 16 12.19 5.53 14.59
CA SER A 16 13.02 4.49 14.00
C SER A 16 12.22 3.19 13.98
N ILE A 17 12.28 2.47 12.88
CA ILE A 17 11.58 1.20 12.69
C ILE A 17 12.59 0.16 12.25
N ASP A 18 12.72 -0.92 13.01
CA ASP A 18 13.64 -2.00 12.73
C ASP A 18 13.05 -3.02 11.72
N LYS A 19 13.94 -3.80 11.10
CA LYS A 19 13.51 -4.86 10.18
C LYS A 19 12.65 -5.90 10.89
N GLY A 20 11.48 -6.19 10.30
CA GLY A 20 10.51 -7.14 10.83
C GLY A 20 9.57 -6.53 11.89
N GLU A 21 9.69 -5.25 12.15
CA GLU A 21 8.80 -4.54 13.07
C GLU A 21 7.49 -4.16 12.38
N PHE A 22 6.37 -4.32 13.09
CA PHE A 22 5.06 -3.86 12.67
C PHE A 22 4.62 -2.68 13.54
N VAL A 23 4.55 -1.49 12.95
CA VAL A 23 4.24 -0.25 13.65
C VAL A 23 2.88 0.29 13.22
N THR A 24 2.01 0.59 14.18
CA THR A 24 0.71 1.22 13.94
C THR A 24 0.70 2.66 14.44
N ILE A 25 0.32 3.58 13.56
CA ILE A 25 0.16 5.01 13.89
C ILE A 25 -1.32 5.28 14.11
N VAL A 26 -1.70 5.62 15.34
CA VAL A 26 -3.08 5.89 15.74
C VAL A 26 -3.27 7.37 16.05
N GLY A 27 -4.40 7.93 15.64
CA GLY A 27 -4.76 9.31 15.91
C GLY A 27 -6.00 9.76 15.13
N PRO A 28 -6.61 10.89 15.50
CA PRO A 28 -7.81 11.41 14.84
C PRO A 28 -7.55 11.74 13.35
N SER A 29 -8.64 11.91 12.59
CA SER A 29 -8.52 12.38 11.20
C SER A 29 -7.85 13.76 11.17
N GLY A 30 -6.94 13.97 10.20
CA GLY A 30 -6.23 15.23 10.03
C GLY A 30 -5.01 15.44 10.96
N CYS A 31 -4.66 14.49 11.85
CA CYS A 31 -3.52 14.63 12.77
C CYS A 31 -2.14 14.42 12.10
N GLY A 32 -2.06 14.23 10.79
CA GLY A 32 -0.78 14.13 10.05
C GLY A 32 -0.30 12.71 9.73
N LYS A 33 -1.06 11.64 9.99
CA LYS A 33 -0.66 10.24 9.69
C LYS A 33 -0.25 10.05 8.22
N SER A 34 -1.13 10.43 7.29
CA SER A 34 -0.84 10.34 5.85
C SER A 34 0.31 11.26 5.43
N THR A 35 0.48 12.41 6.08
CA THR A 35 1.61 13.32 5.83
C THR A 35 2.93 12.65 6.20
N LEU A 36 2.97 11.97 7.36
CA LEU A 36 4.16 11.22 7.79
C LEU A 36 4.51 10.10 6.81
N LEU A 37 3.51 9.30 6.39
CA LEU A 37 3.71 8.23 5.42
C LEU A 37 4.18 8.75 4.05
N ARG A 38 3.63 9.88 3.58
CA ARG A 38 4.07 10.52 2.32
C ARG A 38 5.49 11.05 2.41
N ILE A 39 5.90 11.57 3.56
CA ILE A 39 7.30 11.98 3.78
C ILE A 39 8.21 10.74 3.79
N ALA A 40 7.85 9.69 4.51
CA ALA A 40 8.61 8.44 4.52
C ALA A 40 8.77 7.84 3.12
N SER A 41 7.71 7.88 2.30
CA SER A 41 7.77 7.37 0.92
C SER A 41 8.47 8.28 -0.09
N GLY A 42 8.82 9.50 0.28
CA GLY A 42 9.38 10.51 -0.63
C GLY A 42 8.38 11.18 -1.55
N LEU A 43 7.08 10.97 -1.35
CA LEU A 43 6.02 11.69 -2.06
C LEU A 43 5.87 13.14 -1.58
N LEU A 44 6.46 13.47 -0.44
CA LEU A 44 6.46 14.80 0.15
C LEU A 44 7.81 15.04 0.83
N GLU A 45 8.44 16.18 0.55
CA GLU A 45 9.68 16.58 1.23
C GLU A 45 9.36 17.25 2.58
N PRO A 46 10.08 16.92 3.67
CA PRO A 46 9.89 17.56 4.95
C PRO A 46 10.40 19.01 4.93
N THR A 47 9.74 19.91 5.66
CA THR A 47 10.18 21.32 5.79
C THR A 47 11.53 21.43 6.52
N ALA A 48 11.81 20.51 7.45
CA ALA A 48 13.05 20.41 8.21
C ALA A 48 13.24 18.97 8.68
N GLY A 49 14.48 18.61 9.03
CA GLY A 49 14.86 17.24 9.41
C GLY A 49 15.27 16.38 8.22
N SER A 50 15.44 15.09 8.47
CA SER A 50 15.88 14.10 7.47
C SER A 50 15.08 12.82 7.57
N VAL A 51 14.99 12.09 6.47
CA VAL A 51 14.35 10.78 6.38
C VAL A 51 15.30 9.81 5.68
N GLU A 52 15.61 8.72 6.35
CA GLU A 52 16.44 7.63 5.82
C GLU A 52 15.55 6.43 5.54
N VAL A 53 15.22 6.20 4.27
CA VAL A 53 14.40 5.07 3.79
C VAL A 53 14.90 4.64 2.41
N ASP A 54 15.04 3.33 2.19
CA ASP A 54 15.29 2.77 0.87
C ASP A 54 14.01 2.88 0.01
N ARG A 55 13.88 4.01 -0.68
CA ARG A 55 12.68 4.36 -1.45
C ARG A 55 12.50 3.51 -2.71
N ASP A 56 13.58 2.96 -3.26
CA ASP A 56 13.54 2.10 -4.46
C ASP A 56 12.94 0.73 -4.15
N ARG A 57 12.88 0.39 -2.86
CA ARG A 57 12.37 -0.89 -2.37
C ARG A 57 11.24 -0.72 -1.36
N LEU A 58 10.34 0.21 -1.61
CA LEU A 58 9.22 0.55 -0.73
C LEU A 58 7.90 0.20 -1.41
N GLY A 59 7.01 -0.45 -0.67
CA GLY A 59 5.62 -0.68 -1.06
C GLY A 59 4.68 0.32 -0.38
N TYR A 60 3.90 1.06 -1.16
CA TYR A 60 2.89 1.98 -0.63
C TYR A 60 1.49 1.52 -1.04
N VAL A 61 0.63 1.33 -0.05
CA VAL A 61 -0.79 1.03 -0.24
C VAL A 61 -1.60 2.25 0.21
N PHE A 62 -2.21 2.93 -0.75
CA PHE A 62 -3.00 4.13 -0.52
C PHE A 62 -4.38 3.80 0.05
N GLN A 63 -5.01 4.77 0.70
CA GLN A 63 -6.40 4.71 1.19
C GLN A 63 -7.38 4.37 0.06
N ASP A 64 -7.18 4.93 -1.14
CA ASP A 64 -7.88 4.52 -2.35
C ASP A 64 -7.05 3.48 -3.11
N ALA A 65 -7.69 2.45 -3.64
CA ALA A 65 -7.02 1.35 -4.34
C ALA A 65 -6.26 1.78 -5.61
N THR A 66 -6.56 2.97 -6.17
CA THR A 66 -5.88 3.57 -7.34
C THR A 66 -5.65 2.59 -8.50
N LEU A 67 -6.63 1.73 -8.77
CA LEU A 67 -6.55 0.76 -9.88
C LEU A 67 -6.78 1.46 -11.22
N LEU A 68 -6.07 0.98 -12.25
CA LEU A 68 -6.29 1.40 -13.62
C LEU A 68 -7.60 0.79 -14.14
N PRO A 69 -8.65 1.59 -14.44
CA PRO A 69 -10.00 1.06 -14.69
C PRO A 69 -10.11 0.28 -16.01
N TRP A 70 -9.16 0.48 -16.94
CA TRP A 70 -9.06 -0.22 -18.22
C TRP A 70 -8.23 -1.50 -18.18
N ARG A 71 -7.63 -1.83 -17.01
CA ARG A 71 -6.87 -3.05 -16.76
C ARG A 71 -7.67 -4.02 -15.92
N THR A 72 -7.53 -5.31 -16.18
CA THR A 72 -8.08 -6.37 -15.34
C THR A 72 -7.36 -6.44 -13.98
N VAL A 73 -7.85 -7.26 -13.04
CA VAL A 73 -7.16 -7.54 -11.77
C VAL A 73 -5.72 -7.96 -12.04
N ARG A 74 -5.51 -8.99 -12.88
CA ARG A 74 -4.16 -9.46 -13.23
C ARG A 74 -3.28 -8.36 -13.78
N GLN A 75 -3.77 -7.61 -14.75
CA GLN A 75 -3.01 -6.53 -15.39
C GLN A 75 -2.70 -5.37 -14.41
N ASN A 76 -3.56 -5.12 -13.42
CA ASN A 76 -3.27 -4.17 -12.35
C ASN A 76 -2.18 -4.70 -11.42
N VAL A 77 -2.24 -5.98 -11.06
CA VAL A 77 -1.25 -6.63 -10.19
C VAL A 77 0.13 -6.70 -10.88
N GLU A 78 0.17 -6.99 -12.17
CA GLU A 78 1.42 -7.05 -12.97
C GLU A 78 2.08 -5.68 -13.20
N LEU A 79 1.37 -4.57 -12.96
CA LEU A 79 1.81 -3.23 -13.33
C LEU A 79 3.21 -2.87 -12.84
N PHE A 80 3.51 -3.11 -11.57
CA PHE A 80 4.82 -2.73 -11.03
C PHE A 80 5.96 -3.61 -11.57
N ALA A 81 5.73 -4.91 -11.73
CA ALA A 81 6.69 -5.80 -12.36
C ALA A 81 6.91 -5.44 -13.85
N GLU A 82 5.85 -4.98 -14.55
CA GLU A 82 5.95 -4.46 -15.91
C GLU A 82 6.84 -3.21 -15.97
N LEU A 83 6.64 -2.25 -15.07
CA LEU A 83 7.44 -1.01 -15.01
C LEU A 83 8.90 -1.26 -14.65
N HIS A 84 9.20 -2.33 -13.90
CA HIS A 84 10.56 -2.75 -13.56
C HIS A 84 11.21 -3.65 -14.62
N GLY A 85 10.55 -3.88 -15.76
CA GLY A 85 11.13 -4.59 -16.91
C GLY A 85 11.16 -6.11 -16.76
N PHE A 86 10.39 -6.71 -15.86
CA PHE A 86 10.27 -8.16 -15.75
C PHE A 86 9.66 -8.73 -17.03
N ASP A 87 10.11 -9.91 -17.45
CA ASP A 87 9.52 -10.58 -18.60
C ASP A 87 8.07 -11.07 -18.35
N SER A 88 7.36 -11.44 -19.41
CA SER A 88 5.95 -11.82 -19.30
C SER A 88 5.71 -13.08 -18.47
N GLY A 89 6.65 -14.01 -18.46
CA GLY A 89 6.57 -15.24 -17.67
C GLY A 89 6.75 -14.97 -16.18
N GLU A 90 7.76 -14.18 -15.84
CA GLU A 90 8.01 -13.74 -14.46
C GLU A 90 6.82 -12.93 -13.90
N ARG A 91 6.33 -11.94 -14.65
CA ARG A 91 5.14 -11.16 -14.26
C ARG A 91 3.95 -12.05 -13.98
N ARG A 92 3.70 -13.03 -14.87
CA ARG A 92 2.60 -13.97 -14.74
C ARG A 92 2.71 -14.82 -13.47
N SER A 93 3.91 -15.31 -13.18
CA SER A 93 4.19 -16.09 -11.97
C SER A 93 3.98 -15.27 -10.69
N LEU A 94 4.59 -14.07 -10.62
CA LEU A 94 4.47 -13.16 -9.49
C LEU A 94 3.02 -12.73 -9.25
N SER A 95 2.31 -12.35 -10.32
CA SER A 95 0.91 -11.92 -10.20
C SER A 95 -0.01 -13.06 -9.77
N THR A 96 0.23 -14.29 -10.23
CA THR A 96 -0.57 -15.45 -9.81
C THR A 96 -0.40 -15.69 -8.32
N ALA A 97 0.84 -15.75 -7.82
CA ALA A 97 1.11 -15.93 -6.39
C ALA A 97 0.50 -14.79 -5.54
N ALA A 98 0.65 -13.53 -5.98
CA ALA A 98 0.10 -12.39 -5.25
C ALA A 98 -1.44 -12.39 -5.23
N ILE A 99 -2.11 -12.77 -6.33
CA ILE A 99 -3.58 -12.87 -6.42
C ILE A 99 -4.10 -13.98 -5.51
N GLU A 100 -3.44 -15.13 -5.50
CA GLU A 100 -3.77 -16.24 -4.60
C GLU A 100 -3.62 -15.82 -3.13
N LEU A 101 -2.51 -15.17 -2.78
CA LEU A 101 -2.20 -14.71 -1.43
C LEU A 101 -3.29 -13.78 -0.86
N VAL A 102 -3.87 -12.90 -1.70
CA VAL A 102 -4.93 -11.98 -1.28
C VAL A 102 -6.35 -12.55 -1.49
N GLY A 103 -6.51 -13.84 -1.81
CA GLY A 103 -7.80 -14.49 -1.97
C GLY A 103 -8.64 -13.98 -3.15
N LEU A 104 -7.99 -13.64 -4.27
CA LEU A 104 -8.66 -13.16 -5.50
C LEU A 104 -8.58 -14.17 -6.66
N THR A 105 -8.27 -15.43 -6.38
CA THR A 105 -8.30 -16.51 -7.36
C THR A 105 -9.69 -16.62 -8.00
N GLY A 106 -9.73 -16.68 -9.34
CA GLY A 106 -10.98 -16.68 -10.12
C GLY A 106 -11.45 -15.28 -10.56
N PHE A 107 -10.85 -14.20 -10.03
CA PHE A 107 -11.19 -12.82 -10.40
C PHE A 107 -10.16 -12.15 -11.31
N GLU A 108 -9.17 -12.87 -11.79
CA GLU A 108 -8.01 -12.36 -12.54
C GLU A 108 -8.40 -11.53 -13.76
N ASN A 109 -9.47 -11.92 -14.44
CA ASN A 109 -9.96 -11.29 -15.66
C ASN A 109 -11.04 -10.22 -15.44
N HIS A 110 -11.40 -9.97 -14.18
CA HIS A 110 -12.40 -8.95 -13.86
C HIS A 110 -11.79 -7.55 -13.91
N TYR A 111 -12.60 -6.57 -14.31
CA TYR A 111 -12.23 -5.15 -14.29
C TYR A 111 -12.62 -4.50 -12.96
N PRO A 112 -11.95 -3.42 -12.53
CA PRO A 112 -12.24 -2.73 -11.27
C PRO A 112 -13.71 -2.36 -11.05
N LYS A 113 -14.45 -2.07 -12.11
CA LYS A 113 -15.90 -1.74 -12.04
C LYS A 113 -16.78 -2.86 -11.51
N SER A 114 -16.33 -4.12 -11.64
CA SER A 114 -17.08 -5.30 -11.17
C SER A 114 -16.61 -5.83 -9.81
N LEU A 115 -15.69 -5.11 -9.14
CA LEU A 115 -15.13 -5.50 -7.85
C LEU A 115 -15.77 -4.70 -6.72
N SER A 116 -15.94 -5.35 -5.56
CA SER A 116 -16.25 -4.64 -4.30
C SER A 116 -15.08 -3.73 -3.85
N GLY A 117 -15.33 -2.82 -2.91
CA GLY A 117 -14.30 -1.97 -2.34
C GLY A 117 -13.13 -2.78 -1.74
N GLY A 118 -13.43 -3.80 -0.96
CA GLY A 118 -12.43 -4.71 -0.40
C GLY A 118 -11.64 -5.48 -1.46
N MET A 119 -12.29 -5.95 -2.54
CA MET A 119 -11.59 -6.62 -3.64
C MET A 119 -10.65 -5.65 -4.38
N LYS A 120 -11.05 -4.40 -4.58
CA LYS A 120 -10.17 -3.37 -5.15
C LYS A 120 -8.95 -3.13 -4.29
N MET A 121 -9.14 -3.03 -2.97
CA MET A 121 -8.04 -2.84 -2.03
C MET A 121 -7.09 -4.04 -2.01
N ARG A 122 -7.63 -5.27 -1.97
CA ARG A 122 -6.82 -6.50 -2.09
C ARG A 122 -6.06 -6.57 -3.43
N THR A 123 -6.64 -6.09 -4.53
CA THR A 123 -5.92 -5.97 -5.81
C THR A 123 -4.75 -4.97 -5.71
N SER A 124 -4.95 -3.83 -5.05
CA SER A 124 -3.88 -2.84 -4.81
C SER A 124 -2.76 -3.43 -3.94
N LEU A 125 -3.11 -4.16 -2.89
CA LEU A 125 -2.15 -4.88 -2.05
C LEU A 125 -1.36 -5.92 -2.86
N ALA A 126 -2.04 -6.78 -3.64
CA ALA A 126 -1.41 -7.77 -4.49
C ALA A 126 -0.41 -7.13 -5.48
N ARG A 127 -0.77 -5.99 -6.08
CA ARG A 127 0.12 -5.21 -6.96
C ARG A 127 1.43 -4.82 -6.25
N THR A 128 1.33 -4.38 -5.01
CA THR A 128 2.50 -3.99 -4.22
C THR A 128 3.35 -5.20 -3.82
N LEU A 129 2.74 -6.34 -3.52
CA LEU A 129 3.42 -7.57 -3.14
C LEU A 129 4.26 -8.19 -4.26
N THR A 130 3.97 -7.91 -5.55
CA THR A 130 4.72 -8.47 -6.68
C THR A 130 6.21 -8.13 -6.64
N LEU A 131 6.60 -6.99 -6.10
CA LEU A 131 8.01 -6.57 -5.98
C LEU A 131 8.68 -7.05 -4.69
N LYS A 132 7.95 -7.69 -3.77
CA LYS A 132 8.43 -8.14 -2.46
C LYS A 132 9.23 -7.05 -1.72
N PRO A 133 8.67 -5.84 -1.54
CA PRO A 133 9.40 -4.76 -0.91
C PRO A 133 9.70 -5.10 0.57
N PRO A 134 10.88 -4.73 1.09
CA PRO A 134 11.23 -4.96 2.50
C PRO A 134 10.49 -4.04 3.47
N LEU A 135 9.90 -2.95 2.98
CA LEU A 135 9.12 -1.99 3.76
C LEU A 135 7.77 -1.75 3.09
N PHE A 136 6.71 -1.85 3.87
CA PHE A 136 5.36 -1.51 3.46
C PHE A 136 4.84 -0.31 4.25
N LEU A 137 4.23 0.64 3.56
CA LEU A 137 3.50 1.76 4.14
C LEU A 137 2.01 1.62 3.79
N PHE A 138 1.15 1.61 4.80
CA PHE A 138 -0.30 1.50 4.67
C PHE A 138 -0.97 2.79 5.13
N ASP A 139 -1.62 3.50 4.23
CA ASP A 139 -2.34 4.75 4.54
C ASP A 139 -3.84 4.46 4.61
N GLU A 140 -4.32 4.01 5.77
CA GLU A 140 -5.72 3.67 6.06
C GLU A 140 -6.37 2.78 4.97
N PRO A 141 -5.76 1.67 4.54
CA PRO A 141 -6.17 0.92 3.34
C PRO A 141 -7.60 0.38 3.42
N PHE A 142 -8.17 0.30 4.62
CA PHE A 142 -9.52 -0.20 4.84
C PHE A 142 -10.47 0.86 5.43
N GLY A 143 -10.10 2.14 5.34
CA GLY A 143 -10.90 3.25 5.86
C GLY A 143 -12.31 3.38 5.26
N ALA A 144 -12.48 2.96 4.00
CA ALA A 144 -13.73 3.04 3.25
C ALA A 144 -14.62 1.77 3.34
N VAL A 145 -14.20 0.73 4.10
CA VAL A 145 -15.00 -0.48 4.29
C VAL A 145 -15.69 -0.45 5.66
N ASP A 146 -16.80 -1.20 5.78
CA ASP A 146 -17.50 -1.37 7.06
C ASP A 146 -16.60 -2.00 8.14
N GLU A 147 -16.96 -1.82 9.41
CA GLU A 147 -16.11 -2.17 10.55
C GLU A 147 -15.78 -3.66 10.62
N ILE A 148 -16.76 -4.53 10.37
CA ILE A 148 -16.58 -5.99 10.40
C ILE A 148 -15.61 -6.44 9.30
N THR A 149 -15.81 -5.92 8.09
CA THR A 149 -14.92 -6.21 6.95
C THR A 149 -13.52 -5.67 7.18
N ARG A 150 -13.40 -4.50 7.83
CA ARG A 150 -12.11 -3.88 8.19
C ARG A 150 -11.31 -4.72 9.16
N GLU A 151 -11.94 -5.21 10.23
CA GLU A 151 -11.28 -6.09 11.20
C GLU A 151 -10.75 -7.35 10.53
N HIS A 152 -11.57 -8.00 9.72
CA HIS A 152 -11.17 -9.20 8.98
C HIS A 152 -9.99 -8.94 8.01
N LEU A 153 -10.02 -7.84 7.24
CA LEU A 153 -8.95 -7.47 6.32
C LEU A 153 -7.65 -7.08 7.05
N ASN A 154 -7.75 -6.46 8.22
CA ASN A 154 -6.58 -6.16 9.07
C ASN A 154 -5.95 -7.45 9.58
N GLU A 155 -6.73 -8.41 10.07
CA GLU A 155 -6.22 -9.70 10.52
C GLU A 155 -5.57 -10.48 9.37
N GLU A 156 -6.21 -10.54 8.19
CA GLU A 156 -5.64 -11.18 7.02
C GLU A 156 -4.31 -10.53 6.62
N THR A 157 -4.25 -9.19 6.59
CA THR A 157 -3.03 -8.45 6.27
C THR A 157 -1.93 -8.75 7.28
N GLN A 158 -2.23 -8.70 8.58
CA GLN A 158 -1.26 -9.03 9.62
C GLN A 158 -0.69 -10.45 9.45
N ARG A 159 -1.53 -11.44 9.17
CA ARG A 159 -1.07 -12.83 8.94
C ARG A 159 -0.12 -12.93 7.75
N LEU A 160 -0.35 -12.16 6.68
CA LEU A 160 0.52 -12.14 5.49
C LEU A 160 1.94 -11.63 5.77
N PHE A 161 2.10 -10.77 6.78
CA PHE A 161 3.41 -10.18 7.13
C PHE A 161 4.09 -10.85 8.33
N GLN A 162 3.40 -11.77 9.04
CA GLN A 162 3.96 -12.53 10.15
C GLN A 162 4.49 -13.91 9.72
N SER A 163 4.24 -14.35 8.49
CA SER A 163 4.72 -15.60 7.89
C SER A 163 6.03 -15.40 7.12
#